data_1f28bc5dbf4c679922260a8a9528253c
#
_entry.id   1f28bc5dbf4c679922260a8a9528253c
#
_cell.length_a   1.000
_cell.length_b   1.000
_cell.length_c   1.000
_cell.angle_alpha   90.00
_cell.angle_beta   90.00
_cell.angle_gamma   90.00
#
_symmetry.space_group_name_H-M   'P 1'
#
loop_
_entity.id
_entity.type
_entity.pdbx_description
1 polymer ?
#
loop_
_entity_poly.entity_id
_entity_poly.type
_entity_poly.pdbx_seq_one_letter_code
_entity_poly.pdbx_strand_id
1 'polypeptide(L)'
;HPAKIQGVTFLAGDKMFDCAQDQVDALEAEGCEYIICLGHLGIDAESTGNRSIDLLEKVEGIDVFIDGHSHSTLEDVKAAAGGTGKVGDTLVTSTGTKLESVGVVTIDADGTITTATTPVADLTATDADVAARAAKIQAEIDKEYGTVFAKTEVALNGEKEPGNRTEETNLGDLICDALVWGAEREGTEVDAAVTNGGGIRASIAAGDITKKDINTVLPFGNTLSIVKV
;
A
#
# COMPACT_ATOMS: atom_id res chain seq x y z
N HIS A 1 -9.84 8.81 2.61
CA HIS A 1 -9.71 10.23 2.95
C HIS A 1 -11.03 10.76 3.49
N PRO A 2 -11.07 11.42 4.68
CA PRO A 2 -12.31 11.85 5.33
C PRO A 2 -13.23 12.69 4.42
N ALA A 3 -12.66 13.54 3.58
CA ALA A 3 -13.41 14.39 2.66
C ALA A 3 -14.21 13.63 1.57
N LYS A 4 -13.91 12.36 1.33
CA LYS A 4 -14.59 11.51 0.32
C LYS A 4 -15.62 10.56 0.92
N ILE A 5 -15.76 10.55 2.24
CA ILE A 5 -16.60 9.58 2.96
C ILE A 5 -17.60 10.35 3.82
N GLN A 6 -18.89 10.14 3.56
CA GLN A 6 -19.99 10.71 4.34
C GLN A 6 -20.61 9.61 5.22
N GLY A 7 -21.04 9.98 6.42
CA GLY A 7 -21.72 9.06 7.34
C GLY A 7 -20.79 8.04 8.03
N VAL A 8 -19.47 8.27 8.02
CA VAL A 8 -18.47 7.42 8.69
C VAL A 8 -17.72 8.26 9.73
N THR A 9 -17.55 7.69 10.91
CA THR A 9 -16.69 8.24 11.97
C THR A 9 -15.34 7.53 11.94
N PHE A 10 -14.25 8.30 11.90
CA PHE A 10 -12.90 7.77 11.98
C PHE A 10 -12.44 7.75 13.43
N LEU A 11 -11.90 6.62 13.85
CA LEU A 11 -11.21 6.47 15.11
C LEU A 11 -9.70 6.53 14.86
N ALA A 12 -8.99 7.33 15.64
CA ALA A 12 -7.54 7.49 15.54
C ALA A 12 -6.95 7.65 16.95
N GLY A 13 -5.68 7.30 17.11
CA GLY A 13 -4.99 7.32 18.40
C GLY A 13 -5.75 6.50 19.45
N ASP A 14 -5.90 7.03 20.65
CA ASP A 14 -6.51 6.31 21.79
C ASP A 14 -7.87 5.69 21.45
N LYS A 15 -8.71 6.37 20.67
CA LYS A 15 -10.02 5.81 20.27
C LYS A 15 -9.91 4.58 19.37
N MET A 16 -8.87 4.49 18.55
CA MET A 16 -8.60 3.30 17.75
C MET A 16 -8.12 2.16 18.64
N PHE A 17 -7.27 2.46 19.61
CA PHE A 17 -6.74 1.48 20.57
C PHE A 17 -7.87 0.92 21.47
N ASP A 18 -8.69 1.80 22.05
CA ASP A 18 -9.85 1.39 22.84
C ASP A 18 -10.80 0.48 22.03
N CYS A 19 -11.11 0.86 20.80
CA CYS A 19 -11.97 0.07 19.92
C CYS A 19 -11.36 -1.30 19.60
N ALA A 20 -10.05 -1.38 19.38
CA ALA A 20 -9.37 -2.63 19.13
C ALA A 20 -9.37 -3.53 20.38
N GLN A 21 -9.12 -2.97 21.58
CA GLN A 21 -9.17 -3.72 22.83
C GLN A 21 -10.59 -4.26 23.10
N ASP A 22 -11.62 -3.44 22.92
CA ASP A 22 -13.01 -3.88 23.07
C ASP A 22 -13.34 -5.10 22.19
N GLN A 23 -12.75 -5.18 20.97
CA GLN A 23 -12.95 -6.34 20.09
C GLN A 23 -12.16 -7.56 20.56
N VAL A 24 -10.94 -7.38 21.06
CA VAL A 24 -10.14 -8.46 21.66
C VAL A 24 -10.87 -9.04 22.86
N ASP A 25 -11.32 -8.19 23.79
CA ASP A 25 -12.05 -8.61 25.00
C ASP A 25 -13.32 -9.39 24.63
N ALA A 26 -14.04 -8.98 23.58
CA ALA A 26 -15.22 -9.68 23.09
C ALA A 26 -14.88 -11.08 22.55
N LEU A 27 -13.79 -11.21 21.76
CA LEU A 27 -13.35 -12.49 21.20
C LEU A 27 -12.86 -13.45 22.30
N GLU A 28 -12.15 -12.93 23.29
CA GLU A 28 -11.75 -13.73 24.47
C GLU A 28 -12.98 -14.23 25.25
N ALA A 29 -13.98 -13.37 25.45
CA ALA A 29 -15.22 -13.75 26.11
C ALA A 29 -16.03 -14.80 25.33
N GLU A 30 -15.87 -14.84 23.98
CA GLU A 30 -16.42 -15.90 23.12
C GLU A 30 -15.61 -17.20 23.16
N GLY A 31 -14.43 -17.20 23.79
CA GLY A 31 -13.56 -18.36 23.97
C GLY A 31 -12.65 -18.63 22.78
N CYS A 32 -12.29 -17.58 22.00
CA CYS A 32 -11.28 -17.72 20.95
C CYS A 32 -9.91 -18.05 21.56
N GLU A 33 -9.27 -19.11 21.07
CA GLU A 33 -7.94 -19.52 21.53
C GLU A 33 -6.81 -18.70 20.91
N TYR A 34 -7.03 -18.18 19.68
CA TYR A 34 -6.09 -17.34 18.96
C TYR A 34 -6.82 -16.14 18.36
N ILE A 35 -6.23 -14.97 18.50
CA ILE A 35 -6.75 -13.72 17.94
C ILE A 35 -5.75 -13.17 16.91
N ILE A 36 -6.17 -13.17 15.65
CA ILE A 36 -5.37 -12.68 14.51
C ILE A 36 -5.97 -11.38 14.00
N CYS A 37 -5.23 -10.29 14.09
CA CYS A 37 -5.63 -8.99 13.57
C CYS A 37 -5.12 -8.79 12.14
N LEU A 38 -6.02 -8.45 11.22
CA LEU A 38 -5.68 -8.00 9.87
C LEU A 38 -5.73 -6.48 9.85
N GLY A 39 -4.57 -5.83 9.68
CA GLY A 39 -4.45 -4.39 9.68
C GLY A 39 -3.95 -3.84 8.33
N HIS A 40 -4.11 -2.52 8.17
CA HIS A 40 -3.54 -1.75 7.07
C HIS A 40 -3.06 -0.41 7.61
N LEU A 41 -2.22 -0.45 8.64
CA LEU A 41 -1.71 0.71 9.37
C LEU A 41 -0.29 1.08 8.94
N GLY A 42 0.53 0.06 8.72
CA GLY A 42 1.95 0.20 8.38
C GLY A 42 2.81 0.65 9.54
N ILE A 43 4.10 0.86 9.25
CA ILE A 43 5.12 1.28 10.21
C ILE A 43 5.80 2.60 9.82
N ASP A 44 5.32 3.29 8.78
CA ASP A 44 5.90 4.55 8.28
C ASP A 44 5.92 5.63 9.38
N ALA A 45 7.02 6.36 9.49
CA ALA A 45 7.21 7.39 10.52
C ALA A 45 6.17 8.52 10.45
N GLU A 46 5.66 8.83 9.24
CA GLU A 46 4.62 9.85 9.02
C GLU A 46 3.28 9.50 9.69
N SER A 47 3.06 8.20 9.97
CA SER A 47 1.86 7.69 10.64
C SER A 47 2.04 7.49 12.14
N THR A 48 3.12 8.01 12.74
CA THR A 48 3.39 7.88 14.19
C THR A 48 2.17 8.24 15.03
N GLY A 49 1.85 7.40 16.00
CA GLY A 49 0.64 7.46 16.83
C GLY A 49 -0.57 6.70 16.25
N ASN A 50 -0.46 6.15 15.01
CA ASN A 50 -1.49 5.34 14.37
C ASN A 50 -0.90 4.13 13.62
N ARG A 51 0.36 3.80 13.81
CA ARG A 51 1.03 2.64 13.20
C ARG A 51 0.58 1.35 13.88
N SER A 52 0.82 0.23 13.23
CA SER A 52 0.59 -1.09 13.83
C SER A 52 1.35 -1.26 15.16
N ILE A 53 2.62 -0.85 15.19
CA ILE A 53 3.44 -0.90 16.41
C ILE A 53 2.90 0.00 17.52
N ASP A 54 2.38 1.20 17.19
CA ASP A 54 1.78 2.11 18.20
C ASP A 54 0.50 1.51 18.81
N LEU A 55 -0.31 0.80 17.99
CA LEU A 55 -1.49 0.09 18.45
C LEU A 55 -1.10 -1.05 19.40
N LEU A 56 -0.13 -1.86 19.00
CA LEU A 56 0.28 -3.05 19.76
C LEU A 56 1.04 -2.73 21.06
N GLU A 57 1.52 -1.50 21.22
CA GLU A 57 2.02 -1.01 22.54
C GLU A 57 0.90 -0.73 23.54
N LYS A 58 -0.37 -0.70 23.09
CA LYS A 58 -1.55 -0.31 23.88
C LYS A 58 -2.63 -1.37 23.98
N VAL A 59 -2.65 -2.30 23.03
CA VAL A 59 -3.67 -3.35 22.92
C VAL A 59 -3.00 -4.68 23.25
N GLU A 60 -3.58 -5.41 24.20
CA GLU A 60 -3.14 -6.73 24.64
C GLU A 60 -4.07 -7.83 24.10
N GLY A 61 -3.63 -9.08 24.08
CA GLY A 61 -4.47 -10.23 23.69
C GLY A 61 -4.51 -10.55 22.19
N ILE A 62 -3.79 -9.81 21.34
CA ILE A 62 -3.61 -10.16 19.92
C ILE A 62 -2.38 -11.09 19.80
N ASP A 63 -2.55 -12.28 19.22
CA ASP A 63 -1.44 -13.22 19.01
C ASP A 63 -0.60 -12.83 17.77
N VAL A 64 -1.27 -12.47 16.66
CA VAL A 64 -0.62 -12.11 15.40
C VAL A 64 -1.27 -10.88 14.78
N PHE A 65 -0.45 -9.94 14.35
CA PHE A 65 -0.87 -8.80 13.55
C PHE A 65 -0.29 -8.92 12.14
N ILE A 66 -1.16 -9.08 11.13
CA ILE A 66 -0.80 -9.11 9.71
C ILE A 66 -1.03 -7.73 9.14
N ASP A 67 0.05 -7.01 8.83
CA ASP A 67 0.02 -5.60 8.45
C ASP A 67 0.22 -5.38 6.94
N GLY A 68 -0.10 -4.17 6.48
CA GLY A 68 0.10 -3.66 5.14
C GLY A 68 0.39 -2.17 5.13
N HIS A 69 0.05 -1.45 4.06
CA HIS A 69 0.16 -0.01 3.85
C HIS A 69 1.57 0.51 3.55
N SER A 70 2.54 0.33 4.45
CA SER A 70 3.91 0.81 4.30
C SER A 70 4.75 0.06 3.27
N HIS A 71 4.22 -1.04 2.72
CA HIS A 71 4.93 -1.96 1.84
C HIS A 71 6.18 -2.60 2.47
N SER A 72 6.22 -2.65 3.79
CA SER A 72 7.34 -3.17 4.56
C SER A 72 7.47 -4.68 4.40
N THR A 73 8.71 -5.15 4.37
CA THR A 73 9.01 -6.57 4.39
C THR A 73 8.89 -7.13 5.82
N LEU A 74 8.96 -8.45 5.97
CA LEU A 74 9.04 -9.08 7.30
C LEU A 74 10.23 -8.58 8.10
N GLU A 75 11.39 -8.35 7.46
CA GLU A 75 12.59 -7.87 8.13
C GLU A 75 12.47 -6.41 8.59
N ASP A 76 11.79 -5.54 7.79
CA ASP A 76 11.51 -4.16 8.19
C ASP A 76 10.61 -4.11 9.43
N VAL A 77 9.56 -4.93 9.45
CA VAL A 77 8.64 -5.04 10.59
C VAL A 77 9.37 -5.60 11.82
N LYS A 78 10.22 -6.61 11.66
CA LYS A 78 11.06 -7.13 12.75
C LYS A 78 11.98 -6.05 13.32
N ALA A 79 12.62 -5.26 12.44
CA ALA A 79 13.48 -4.18 12.87
C ALA A 79 12.71 -3.11 13.66
N ALA A 80 11.53 -2.71 13.17
CA ALA A 80 10.63 -1.76 13.83
C ALA A 80 10.14 -2.26 15.20
N ALA A 81 9.95 -3.57 15.34
CA ALA A 81 9.59 -4.26 16.58
C ALA A 81 10.82 -4.63 17.45
N GLY A 82 11.90 -3.88 17.38
CA GLY A 82 13.11 -4.07 18.20
C GLY A 82 13.92 -5.34 17.87
N GLY A 83 13.79 -5.87 16.66
CA GLY A 83 14.53 -7.03 16.16
C GLY A 83 13.92 -8.39 16.50
N THR A 84 12.91 -8.45 17.35
CA THR A 84 12.26 -9.71 17.77
C THR A 84 11.12 -10.11 16.85
N GLY A 85 10.53 -9.15 16.11
CA GLY A 85 9.28 -9.33 15.38
C GLY A 85 8.05 -9.34 16.29
N LYS A 86 8.20 -8.97 17.57
CA LYS A 86 7.11 -8.87 18.54
C LYS A 86 7.04 -7.48 19.13
N VAL A 87 5.82 -7.00 19.32
CA VAL A 87 5.50 -5.84 20.16
C VAL A 87 4.66 -6.38 21.31
N GLY A 88 5.17 -6.29 22.55
CA GLY A 88 4.65 -7.06 23.66
C GLY A 88 4.70 -8.56 23.35
N ASP A 89 3.57 -9.25 23.45
CA ASP A 89 3.43 -10.66 23.10
C ASP A 89 2.96 -10.91 21.67
N THR A 90 2.49 -9.88 20.98
CA THR A 90 1.96 -9.95 19.60
C THR A 90 3.06 -10.06 18.55
N LEU A 91 2.96 -11.07 17.72
CA LEU A 91 3.86 -11.27 16.58
C LEU A 91 3.36 -10.44 15.38
N VAL A 92 4.23 -9.61 14.81
CA VAL A 92 3.88 -8.73 13.67
C VAL A 92 4.51 -9.26 12.39
N THR A 93 3.73 -9.27 11.30
CA THR A 93 4.20 -9.73 9.99
C THR A 93 3.70 -8.83 8.86
N SER A 94 4.48 -8.71 7.81
CA SER A 94 4.15 -8.03 6.55
C SER A 94 4.91 -8.68 5.40
N THR A 95 4.44 -8.55 4.17
CA THR A 95 4.95 -9.28 3.00
C THR A 95 5.51 -8.40 1.90
N GLY A 96 5.78 -7.13 2.19
CA GLY A 96 6.24 -6.19 1.17
C GLY A 96 5.11 -5.71 0.25
N THR A 97 5.38 -5.67 -1.04
CA THR A 97 4.45 -5.14 -2.04
C THR A 97 4.46 -5.96 -3.33
N LYS A 98 3.55 -5.64 -4.26
CA LYS A 98 3.50 -6.19 -5.64
C LYS A 98 3.45 -7.72 -5.74
N LEU A 99 3.01 -8.41 -4.68
CA LEU A 99 2.98 -9.88 -4.62
C LEU A 99 4.39 -10.52 -4.77
N GLU A 100 5.43 -9.85 -4.31
CA GLU A 100 6.80 -10.36 -4.39
C GLU A 100 7.04 -11.51 -3.40
N SER A 101 6.27 -11.56 -2.31
CA SER A 101 6.39 -12.59 -1.27
C SER A 101 5.03 -13.12 -0.82
N VAL A 102 5.01 -14.36 -0.39
CA VAL A 102 3.90 -14.99 0.34
C VAL A 102 4.29 -15.10 1.81
N GLY A 103 3.44 -14.57 2.71
CA GLY A 103 3.57 -14.73 4.16
C GLY A 103 2.88 -16.01 4.63
N VAL A 104 3.52 -16.70 5.56
CA VAL A 104 2.96 -17.89 6.21
C VAL A 104 3.01 -17.66 7.71
N VAL A 105 1.88 -17.82 8.36
CA VAL A 105 1.75 -17.91 9.83
C VAL A 105 1.48 -19.37 10.16
N THR A 106 2.30 -19.93 11.02
CA THR A 106 2.15 -21.31 11.51
C THR A 106 1.86 -21.29 12.99
N ILE A 107 0.83 -22.01 13.39
CA ILE A 107 0.50 -22.28 14.79
C ILE A 107 0.73 -23.78 15.00
N ASP A 108 1.76 -24.11 15.78
CA ASP A 108 2.11 -25.50 16.06
C ASP A 108 1.19 -26.11 17.14
N ALA A 109 1.19 -27.43 17.26
CA ALA A 109 0.33 -28.15 18.19
C ALA A 109 0.61 -27.80 19.67
N ASP A 110 1.76 -27.25 19.98
CA ASP A 110 2.13 -26.77 21.32
C ASP A 110 1.76 -25.28 21.54
N GLY A 111 1.09 -24.63 20.56
CA GLY A 111 0.71 -23.24 20.61
C GLY A 111 1.80 -22.25 20.17
N THR A 112 2.98 -22.73 19.75
CA THR A 112 4.04 -21.86 19.24
C THR A 112 3.62 -21.24 17.90
N ILE A 113 3.68 -19.90 17.81
CA ILE A 113 3.35 -19.17 16.59
C ILE A 113 4.63 -18.65 15.94
N THR A 114 4.76 -18.92 14.64
CA THR A 114 5.89 -18.46 13.82
C THR A 114 5.41 -17.80 12.55
N THR A 115 6.22 -16.88 11.99
CA THR A 115 5.98 -16.26 10.70
C THR A 115 7.20 -16.39 9.80
N ALA A 116 6.93 -16.60 8.51
CA ALA A 116 7.95 -16.65 7.48
C ALA A 116 7.43 -16.00 6.19
N THR A 117 8.33 -15.58 5.33
CA THR A 117 8.01 -15.14 3.97
C THR A 117 8.77 -15.99 2.96
N THR A 118 8.11 -16.31 1.85
CA THR A 118 8.71 -17.01 0.71
C THR A 118 8.60 -16.11 -0.52
N PRO A 119 9.71 -15.80 -1.21
CA PRO A 119 9.66 -15.09 -2.47
C PRO A 119 8.78 -15.82 -3.48
N VAL A 120 7.89 -15.12 -4.17
CA VAL A 120 7.04 -15.73 -5.20
C VAL A 120 7.87 -16.31 -6.34
N ALA A 121 9.04 -15.72 -6.63
CA ALA A 121 9.98 -16.23 -7.63
C ALA A 121 10.48 -17.65 -7.33
N ASP A 122 10.47 -18.07 -6.06
CA ASP A 122 10.90 -19.42 -5.63
C ASP A 122 9.76 -20.45 -5.69
N LEU A 123 8.51 -20.00 -5.92
CA LEU A 123 7.35 -20.87 -6.03
C LEU A 123 7.24 -21.42 -7.45
N THR A 124 7.33 -22.74 -7.59
CA THR A 124 7.28 -23.42 -8.89
C THR A 124 5.90 -24.00 -9.22
N ALA A 125 5.06 -24.19 -8.20
CA ALA A 125 3.70 -24.72 -8.38
C ALA A 125 2.75 -23.60 -8.86
N THR A 126 1.96 -23.92 -9.88
CA THR A 126 0.94 -23.01 -10.44
C THR A 126 -0.40 -23.73 -10.51
N ASP A 127 -1.46 -23.09 -10.09
CA ASP A 127 -2.81 -23.55 -10.38
C ASP A 127 -3.17 -23.20 -11.83
N ALA A 128 -3.50 -24.20 -12.63
CA ALA A 128 -3.72 -24.04 -14.07
C ALA A 128 -4.95 -23.17 -14.40
N ASP A 129 -6.02 -23.28 -13.61
CA ASP A 129 -7.27 -22.53 -13.84
C ASP A 129 -7.09 -21.07 -13.48
N VAL A 130 -6.40 -20.77 -12.35
CA VAL A 130 -6.05 -19.42 -11.95
C VAL A 130 -5.12 -18.76 -12.97
N ALA A 131 -4.10 -19.50 -13.43
CA ALA A 131 -3.16 -19.00 -14.44
C ALA A 131 -3.87 -18.69 -15.78
N ALA A 132 -4.77 -19.55 -16.23
CA ALA A 132 -5.54 -19.33 -17.46
C ALA A 132 -6.46 -18.11 -17.34
N ARG A 133 -7.10 -17.91 -16.18
CA ARG A 133 -7.93 -16.73 -15.91
C ARG A 133 -7.12 -15.44 -15.86
N ALA A 134 -5.97 -15.46 -15.21
CA ALA A 134 -5.04 -14.33 -15.16
C ALA A 134 -4.54 -13.96 -16.56
N ALA A 135 -4.13 -14.96 -17.36
CA ALA A 135 -3.69 -14.74 -18.74
C ALA A 135 -4.80 -14.12 -19.62
N LYS A 136 -6.05 -14.54 -19.45
CA LYS A 136 -7.18 -13.96 -20.18
C LYS A 136 -7.38 -12.48 -19.83
N ILE A 137 -7.38 -12.15 -18.54
CA ILE A 137 -7.51 -10.76 -18.06
C ILE A 137 -6.34 -9.91 -18.59
N GLN A 138 -5.12 -10.44 -18.54
CA GLN A 138 -3.93 -9.76 -19.03
C GLN A 138 -4.05 -9.46 -20.54
N ALA A 139 -4.52 -10.43 -21.34
CA ALA A 139 -4.71 -10.24 -22.76
C ALA A 139 -5.79 -9.17 -23.09
N GLU A 140 -6.85 -9.09 -22.30
CA GLU A 140 -7.87 -8.04 -22.43
C GLU A 140 -7.30 -6.65 -22.11
N ILE A 141 -6.51 -6.54 -21.04
CA ILE A 141 -5.79 -5.31 -20.66
C ILE A 141 -4.82 -4.89 -21.76
N ASP A 142 -4.00 -5.80 -22.25
CA ASP A 142 -2.99 -5.51 -23.28
C ASP A 142 -3.65 -5.07 -24.59
N LYS A 143 -4.81 -5.64 -24.94
CA LYS A 143 -5.59 -5.23 -26.12
C LYS A 143 -6.15 -3.82 -25.99
N GLU A 144 -6.65 -3.46 -24.80
CA GLU A 144 -7.30 -2.16 -24.57
C GLU A 144 -6.27 -1.05 -24.32
N TYR A 145 -5.24 -1.33 -23.53
CA TYR A 145 -4.30 -0.34 -23.01
C TYR A 145 -2.88 -0.45 -23.55
N GLY A 146 -2.56 -1.50 -24.30
CA GLY A 146 -1.20 -1.76 -24.81
C GLY A 146 -0.77 -0.92 -26.03
N THR A 147 -1.67 -0.07 -26.56
CA THR A 147 -1.33 0.77 -27.71
C THR A 147 -0.35 1.86 -27.31
N VAL A 148 0.79 1.91 -28.02
CA VAL A 148 1.80 2.97 -27.90
C VAL A 148 1.23 4.28 -28.46
N PHE A 149 1.28 5.35 -27.69
CA PHE A 149 0.83 6.68 -28.10
C PHE A 149 1.89 7.77 -27.92
N ALA A 150 2.96 7.50 -27.19
CA ALA A 150 4.05 8.43 -26.94
C ALA A 150 5.38 7.69 -26.75
N LYS A 151 6.48 8.45 -26.70
CA LYS A 151 7.81 7.96 -26.36
C LYS A 151 8.51 8.93 -25.44
N THR A 152 9.40 8.39 -24.60
CA THR A 152 10.35 9.19 -23.83
C THR A 152 11.78 8.73 -24.10
N GLU A 153 12.71 9.68 -24.20
CA GLU A 153 14.14 9.38 -24.39
C GLU A 153 14.84 9.09 -23.06
N VAL A 154 14.23 9.46 -21.95
CA VAL A 154 14.78 9.30 -20.61
C VAL A 154 13.82 8.51 -19.72
N ALA A 155 14.34 7.81 -18.72
CA ALA A 155 13.50 7.22 -17.70
C ALA A 155 12.82 8.32 -16.87
N LEU A 156 11.53 8.15 -16.57
CA LEU A 156 10.74 9.04 -15.74
C LEU A 156 10.62 8.42 -14.34
N ASN A 157 11.20 9.10 -13.35
CA ASN A 157 11.32 8.59 -11.99
C ASN A 157 10.01 8.74 -11.22
N GLY A 158 9.38 7.62 -10.89
CA GLY A 158 8.19 7.49 -10.06
C GLY A 158 8.43 6.78 -8.74
N GLU A 159 9.70 6.60 -8.34
CA GLU A 159 10.05 5.93 -7.08
C GLU A 159 9.52 6.70 -5.86
N LYS A 160 9.27 5.96 -4.78
CA LYS A 160 8.76 6.51 -3.53
C LYS A 160 9.85 7.29 -2.78
N GLU A 161 10.97 6.61 -2.48
CA GLU A 161 12.10 7.12 -1.69
C GLU A 161 13.43 6.45 -2.13
N PRO A 162 14.46 7.21 -2.46
CA PRO A 162 14.40 8.65 -2.78
C PRO A 162 13.56 8.90 -4.04
N GLY A 163 12.69 9.90 -4.04
CA GLY A 163 11.82 10.19 -5.17
C GLY A 163 10.62 11.06 -4.82
N ASN A 164 9.47 10.83 -5.44
CA ASN A 164 8.29 11.70 -5.41
C ASN A 164 7.76 12.10 -4.03
N ARG A 165 8.18 11.43 -2.94
CA ARG A 165 7.78 11.80 -1.58
C ARG A 165 8.83 12.63 -0.85
N THR A 166 10.07 12.65 -1.32
CA THR A 166 11.20 13.24 -0.61
C THR A 166 11.97 14.26 -1.43
N GLU A 167 11.79 14.28 -2.74
CA GLU A 167 12.52 15.17 -3.65
C GLU A 167 11.75 15.42 -4.94
N GLU A 168 12.19 16.42 -5.71
CA GLU A 168 11.74 16.71 -7.07
C GLU A 168 12.09 15.57 -8.01
N THR A 169 11.16 15.20 -8.90
CA THR A 169 11.38 14.18 -9.93
C THR A 169 10.82 14.61 -11.27
N ASN A 170 11.48 14.21 -12.36
CA ASN A 170 11.03 14.53 -13.71
C ASN A 170 9.64 13.96 -14.05
N LEU A 171 9.20 12.87 -13.42
CA LEU A 171 7.83 12.37 -13.57
C LEU A 171 6.82 13.21 -12.77
N GLY A 172 7.20 13.66 -11.58
CA GLY A 172 6.39 14.58 -10.77
C GLY A 172 6.12 15.89 -11.52
N ASP A 173 7.16 16.47 -12.09
CA ASP A 173 7.09 17.70 -12.89
C ASP A 173 6.19 17.52 -14.11
N LEU A 174 6.43 16.46 -14.91
CA LEU A 174 5.62 16.14 -16.07
C LEU A 174 4.13 15.97 -15.71
N ILE A 175 3.82 15.37 -14.57
CA ILE A 175 2.42 15.22 -14.11
C ILE A 175 1.84 16.59 -13.76
N CYS A 176 2.56 17.45 -13.04
CA CYS A 176 2.09 18.80 -12.70
C CYS A 176 1.89 19.65 -13.97
N ASP A 177 2.81 19.61 -14.91
CA ASP A 177 2.66 20.27 -16.22
C ASP A 177 1.43 19.77 -16.98
N ALA A 178 1.19 18.46 -16.95
CA ALA A 178 0.00 17.88 -17.58
C ALA A 178 -1.31 18.31 -16.90
N LEU A 179 -1.31 18.57 -15.59
CA LEU A 179 -2.48 19.09 -14.86
C LEU A 179 -2.74 20.55 -15.23
N VAL A 180 -1.70 21.39 -15.34
CA VAL A 180 -1.80 22.77 -15.82
C VAL A 180 -2.39 22.79 -17.24
N TRP A 181 -1.78 22.02 -18.15
CA TRP A 181 -2.25 21.90 -19.52
C TRP A 181 -3.70 21.41 -19.61
N GLY A 182 -4.10 20.48 -18.74
CA GLY A 182 -5.47 19.98 -18.66
C GLY A 182 -6.47 21.06 -18.27
N ALA A 183 -6.13 21.90 -17.28
CA ALA A 183 -6.94 23.05 -16.85
C ALA A 183 -7.10 24.09 -17.96
N GLU A 184 -6.00 24.44 -18.64
CA GLU A 184 -6.01 25.39 -19.76
C GLU A 184 -6.87 24.93 -20.93
N ARG A 185 -6.84 23.64 -21.25
CA ARG A 185 -7.71 23.04 -22.29
C ARG A 185 -9.20 23.18 -21.99
N GLU A 186 -9.56 23.14 -20.72
CA GLU A 186 -10.94 23.37 -20.26
C GLU A 186 -11.27 24.86 -20.09
N GLY A 187 -10.35 25.75 -20.53
CA GLY A 187 -10.56 27.20 -20.57
C GLY A 187 -10.29 27.89 -19.24
N THR A 188 -9.56 27.26 -18.30
CA THR A 188 -9.19 27.87 -17.02
C THR A 188 -7.69 28.05 -16.95
N GLU A 189 -7.23 29.30 -16.87
CA GLU A 189 -5.85 29.65 -16.61
C GLU A 189 -5.52 29.38 -15.14
N VAL A 190 -4.38 28.74 -14.87
CA VAL A 190 -3.90 28.40 -13.54
C VAL A 190 -2.42 28.72 -13.40
N ASP A 191 -2.00 29.18 -12.22
CA ASP A 191 -0.62 29.58 -11.98
C ASP A 191 0.32 28.40 -11.70
N ALA A 192 -0.22 27.33 -11.12
CA ALA A 192 0.54 26.13 -10.77
C ALA A 192 -0.38 24.92 -10.53
N ALA A 193 0.20 23.73 -10.50
CA ALA A 193 -0.47 22.52 -10.07
C ALA A 193 0.30 21.82 -8.96
N VAL A 194 -0.44 21.11 -8.11
CA VAL A 194 0.13 20.25 -7.06
C VAL A 194 -0.55 18.90 -7.05
N THR A 195 0.21 17.86 -6.82
CA THR A 195 -0.32 16.51 -6.57
C THR A 195 0.46 15.85 -5.43
N ASN A 196 -0.14 14.86 -4.75
CA ASN A 196 0.57 14.15 -3.71
C ASN A 196 1.49 13.07 -4.34
N GLY A 197 2.76 13.04 -3.93
CA GLY A 197 3.74 12.05 -4.40
C GLY A 197 3.28 10.59 -4.18
N GLY A 198 2.48 10.31 -3.16
CA GLY A 198 1.89 9.00 -2.94
C GLY A 198 0.85 8.57 -3.99
N GLY A 199 0.38 9.49 -4.84
CA GLY A 199 -0.47 9.22 -6.00
C GLY A 199 0.28 8.65 -7.19
N ILE A 200 1.59 8.87 -7.27
CA ILE A 200 2.49 8.39 -8.32
C ILE A 200 3.01 7.02 -7.88
N ARG A 201 2.72 5.96 -8.63
CA ARG A 201 2.88 4.57 -8.16
C ARG A 201 3.95 3.75 -8.88
N ALA A 202 4.49 4.26 -9.98
CA ALA A 202 5.50 3.57 -10.77
C ALA A 202 6.33 4.57 -11.57
N SER A 203 7.55 4.16 -11.93
CA SER A 203 8.39 4.83 -12.93
C SER A 203 8.00 4.40 -14.34
N ILE A 204 8.37 5.19 -15.35
CA ILE A 204 8.27 4.83 -16.77
C ILE A 204 9.69 4.69 -17.33
N ALA A 205 10.01 3.56 -17.92
CA ALA A 205 11.29 3.36 -18.58
C ALA A 205 11.42 4.23 -19.84
N ALA A 206 12.65 4.55 -20.26
CA ALA A 206 12.88 5.14 -21.57
C ALA A 206 12.38 4.21 -22.69
N GLY A 207 11.73 4.77 -23.70
CA GLY A 207 11.13 4.02 -24.80
C GLY A 207 9.68 4.38 -25.06
N ASP A 208 8.91 3.40 -25.49
CA ASP A 208 7.50 3.53 -25.84
C ASP A 208 6.64 3.69 -24.57
N ILE A 209 5.62 4.56 -24.65
CA ILE A 209 4.64 4.79 -23.58
C ILE A 209 3.26 4.37 -24.05
N THR A 210 2.58 3.56 -23.25
CA THR A 210 1.23 3.06 -23.48
C THR A 210 0.23 3.64 -22.47
N LYS A 211 -1.06 3.49 -22.74
CA LYS A 211 -2.10 3.82 -21.75
C LYS A 211 -1.97 2.97 -20.47
N LYS A 212 -1.43 1.75 -20.59
CA LYS A 212 -1.16 0.88 -19.45
C LYS A 212 -0.14 1.51 -18.50
N ASP A 213 0.93 2.10 -19.04
CA ASP A 213 1.94 2.79 -18.25
C ASP A 213 1.34 3.95 -17.47
N ILE A 214 0.51 4.77 -18.11
CA ILE A 214 -0.17 5.89 -17.43
C ILE A 214 -1.10 5.39 -16.31
N ASN A 215 -1.90 4.35 -16.57
CA ASN A 215 -2.77 3.76 -15.54
C ASN A 215 -1.97 3.11 -14.39
N THR A 216 -0.79 2.59 -14.67
CA THR A 216 0.11 2.05 -13.64
C THR A 216 0.70 3.16 -12.77
N VAL A 217 1.06 4.29 -13.39
CA VAL A 217 1.58 5.47 -12.68
C VAL A 217 0.51 6.16 -11.85
N LEU A 218 -0.70 6.34 -12.38
CA LEU A 218 -1.81 7.07 -11.76
C LEU A 218 -3.09 6.21 -11.67
N PRO A 219 -3.10 5.15 -10.83
CA PRO A 219 -4.17 4.15 -10.83
C PRO A 219 -5.46 4.59 -10.12
N PHE A 220 -5.48 5.72 -9.43
CA PHE A 220 -6.55 6.06 -8.49
C PHE A 220 -7.76 6.77 -9.12
N GLY A 221 -7.74 7.09 -10.41
CA GLY A 221 -8.85 7.76 -11.08
C GLY A 221 -9.23 9.11 -10.44
N ASN A 222 -8.24 9.85 -9.91
CA ASN A 222 -8.45 11.17 -9.34
C ASN A 222 -8.90 12.16 -10.41
N THR A 223 -9.73 13.13 -10.02
CA THR A 223 -10.18 14.22 -10.88
C THR A 223 -9.35 15.47 -10.67
N LEU A 224 -9.17 16.25 -11.73
CA LEU A 224 -8.60 17.59 -11.64
C LEU A 224 -9.58 18.51 -10.91
N SER A 225 -9.09 19.24 -9.92
CA SER A 225 -9.85 20.25 -9.19
C SER A 225 -9.10 21.58 -9.22
N ILE A 226 -9.82 22.66 -9.50
CA ILE A 226 -9.25 24.01 -9.51
C ILE A 226 -9.67 24.71 -8.21
N VAL A 227 -8.68 25.27 -7.51
CA VAL A 227 -8.87 25.95 -6.23
C VAL A 227 -8.36 27.37 -6.35
N LYS A 228 -9.14 28.32 -5.87
CA LYS A 228 -8.70 29.72 -5.72
C LYS A 228 -8.16 29.90 -4.31
N VAL A 229 -6.93 30.38 -4.20
CA VAL A 229 -6.23 30.70 -2.94
C VAL A 229 -6.27 32.19 -2.70
#